data_fbec80a24584cdd0f5a580d252831233
#
_entry.id   fbec80a24584cdd0f5a580d252831233
#
_cell.length_a   1.000
_cell.length_b   1.000
_cell.length_c   1.000
_cell.angle_alpha   90.00
_cell.angle_beta   90.00
_cell.angle_gamma   90.00
#
_symmetry.space_group_name_H-M   'P 1'
#
loop_
_entity.id
_entity.type
_entity.pdbx_description
1 polymer ?
#
loop_
_entity_poly.entity_id
_entity_poly.type
_entity_poly.pdbx_seq_one_letter_code
_entity_poly.pdbx_strand_id
1 'polypeptide(L)'
;FNGLTWDKLVEKVGVSGFAKLIDDAHILSFNNWTMILSMNDIWTHIIQDILPLTQKDLSEKIIFFDLADPQKRSKDDLAKAVKLILEFRKIGLNVVLGLNYREALQIGDIVLGRVLSQNETIEKLTRDLGEMLNLNCLLVHRHKEAACFTNNTYYEMSVPYCNTPKLTTGAGDNFNSGFVYAYANQMTPDECLKCAIGTSGYYVRNGH
;
A
#
# COMPACT_ATOMS: atom_id res chain seq x y z
N PHE A 1 12.25 -15.95 -0.49
CA PHE A 1 12.45 -14.68 -1.23
C PHE A 1 13.85 -14.06 -1.02
N ASN A 2 14.73 -14.65 -0.18
CA ASN A 2 16.08 -14.10 0.12
C ASN A 2 17.01 -14.02 -1.10
N GLY A 3 16.62 -14.50 -2.26
CA GLY A 3 17.42 -14.48 -3.48
C GLY A 3 16.95 -13.48 -4.54
N LEU A 4 15.91 -12.69 -4.29
CA LEU A 4 15.44 -11.66 -5.22
C LEU A 4 16.28 -10.40 -5.01
N THR A 5 17.09 -10.02 -5.99
CA THR A 5 17.93 -8.82 -5.99
C THR A 5 17.68 -8.02 -7.27
N TRP A 6 18.07 -6.74 -7.26
CA TRP A 6 18.01 -5.90 -8.45
C TRP A 6 18.74 -6.51 -9.65
N ASP A 7 19.98 -6.98 -9.45
CA ASP A 7 20.80 -7.58 -10.53
C ASP A 7 20.08 -8.76 -11.21
N LYS A 8 19.46 -9.65 -10.41
CA LYS A 8 18.69 -10.78 -10.96
C LYS A 8 17.45 -10.36 -11.72
N LEU A 9 16.80 -9.28 -11.29
CA LEU A 9 15.67 -8.74 -12.02
C LEU A 9 16.13 -8.16 -13.36
N VAL A 10 17.21 -7.39 -13.37
CA VAL A 10 17.79 -6.82 -14.60
C VAL A 10 18.31 -7.92 -15.52
N GLU A 11 18.96 -8.95 -14.99
CA GLU A 11 19.40 -10.12 -15.77
C GLU A 11 18.23 -10.78 -16.51
N LYS A 12 17.07 -10.87 -15.85
CA LYS A 12 15.90 -11.57 -16.39
C LYS A 12 15.05 -10.73 -17.34
N VAL A 13 14.86 -9.45 -17.02
CA VAL A 13 13.91 -8.57 -17.72
C VAL A 13 14.62 -7.51 -18.54
N GLY A 14 15.81 -7.09 -18.13
CA GLY A 14 16.53 -5.95 -18.67
C GLY A 14 15.90 -4.61 -18.24
N VAL A 15 16.71 -3.57 -18.22
CA VAL A 15 16.29 -2.20 -17.85
C VAL A 15 15.18 -1.69 -18.77
N SER A 16 15.36 -1.82 -20.09
CA SER A 16 14.35 -1.41 -21.07
C SER A 16 13.06 -2.24 -20.98
N GLY A 17 13.18 -3.54 -20.65
CA GLY A 17 12.03 -4.43 -20.42
C GLY A 17 11.21 -3.98 -19.21
N PHE A 18 11.88 -3.57 -18.13
CA PHE A 18 11.22 -3.01 -16.95
C PHE A 18 10.48 -1.71 -17.27
N ALA A 19 11.12 -0.77 -17.97
CA ALA A 19 10.49 0.48 -18.37
C ALA A 19 9.23 0.21 -19.20
N LYS A 20 9.31 -0.75 -20.15
CA LYS A 20 8.15 -1.16 -20.95
C LYS A 20 7.04 -1.79 -20.09
N LEU A 21 7.36 -2.63 -19.12
CA LEU A 21 6.37 -3.20 -18.20
C LEU A 21 5.65 -2.11 -17.42
N ILE A 22 6.37 -1.09 -16.94
CA ILE A 22 5.78 0.07 -16.27
C ILE A 22 4.92 0.86 -17.25
N ASP A 23 5.37 1.10 -18.48
CA ASP A 23 4.58 1.80 -19.48
C ASP A 23 3.27 1.07 -19.81
N ASP A 24 3.29 -0.24 -19.93
CA ASP A 24 2.13 -1.04 -20.29
C ASP A 24 1.14 -1.22 -19.12
N ALA A 25 1.59 -1.06 -17.86
CA ALA A 25 0.76 -1.21 -16.69
C ALA A 25 -0.06 0.05 -16.36
N HIS A 26 -1.31 -0.11 -15.94
CA HIS A 26 -2.10 0.94 -15.28
C HIS A 26 -1.90 0.96 -13.77
N ILE A 27 -1.68 -0.23 -13.19
CA ILE A 27 -1.48 -0.42 -11.75
C ILE A 27 -0.16 -1.16 -11.55
N LEU A 28 0.68 -0.60 -10.69
CA LEU A 28 1.89 -1.23 -10.18
C LEU A 28 1.62 -1.62 -8.72
N SER A 29 1.82 -2.87 -8.35
CA SER A 29 1.59 -3.32 -6.98
C SER A 29 2.88 -3.86 -6.36
N PHE A 30 3.32 -3.24 -5.28
CA PHE A 30 4.48 -3.65 -4.49
C PHE A 30 4.03 -4.23 -3.15
N ASN A 31 3.94 -5.55 -3.12
CA ASN A 31 3.53 -6.31 -1.95
C ASN A 31 4.72 -7.02 -1.30
N ASN A 32 4.54 -7.45 -0.03
CA ASN A 32 5.53 -8.27 0.68
C ASN A 32 6.91 -7.61 0.87
N TRP A 33 6.95 -6.28 1.06
CA TRP A 33 8.20 -5.57 1.34
C TRP A 33 9.02 -6.22 2.47
N THR A 34 8.34 -6.63 3.53
CA THR A 34 8.97 -7.25 4.70
C THR A 34 9.70 -8.55 4.36
N MET A 35 9.16 -9.34 3.45
CA MET A 35 9.73 -10.66 3.09
C MET A 35 10.83 -10.57 2.03
N ILE A 36 10.95 -9.45 1.34
CA ILE A 36 11.97 -9.21 0.30
C ILE A 36 12.95 -8.19 0.84
N LEU A 37 14.07 -8.66 1.41
CA LEU A 37 15.04 -7.81 2.12
C LEU A 37 15.66 -6.73 1.23
N SER A 38 15.79 -7.00 -0.07
CA SER A 38 16.29 -6.07 -1.09
C SER A 38 15.25 -5.08 -1.62
N MET A 39 14.02 -5.06 -1.09
CA MET A 39 12.96 -4.26 -1.69
C MET A 39 13.27 -2.74 -1.70
N ASN A 40 13.90 -2.22 -0.64
CA ASN A 40 14.33 -0.82 -0.62
C ASN A 40 15.36 -0.50 -1.72
N ASP A 41 16.24 -1.44 -2.00
CA ASP A 41 17.21 -1.35 -3.07
C ASP A 41 16.54 -1.41 -4.45
N ILE A 42 15.65 -2.37 -4.64
CA ILE A 42 14.84 -2.51 -5.86
C ILE A 42 14.04 -1.22 -6.14
N TRP A 43 13.35 -0.65 -5.14
CA TRP A 43 12.60 0.59 -5.31
C TRP A 43 13.50 1.78 -5.64
N THR A 44 14.70 1.82 -5.05
CA THR A 44 15.69 2.87 -5.35
C THR A 44 16.08 2.81 -6.83
N HIS A 45 16.40 1.64 -7.34
CA HIS A 45 16.75 1.45 -8.76
C HIS A 45 15.57 1.70 -9.70
N ILE A 46 14.35 1.30 -9.32
CA ILE A 46 13.17 1.63 -10.13
C ILE A 46 13.03 3.15 -10.27
N ILE A 47 13.19 3.89 -9.18
CA ILE A 47 13.13 5.35 -9.19
C ILE A 47 14.24 5.97 -10.05
N GLN A 48 15.47 5.49 -9.90
CA GLN A 48 16.66 6.12 -10.50
C GLN A 48 16.92 5.67 -11.93
N ASP A 49 16.70 4.39 -12.23
CA ASP A 49 17.17 3.78 -13.46
C ASP A 49 16.02 3.43 -14.43
N ILE A 50 14.80 3.23 -13.93
CA ILE A 50 13.68 2.77 -14.76
C ILE A 50 12.69 3.91 -15.07
N LEU A 51 12.19 4.60 -14.04
CA LEU A 51 11.16 5.64 -14.25
C LEU A 51 11.61 6.75 -15.23
N PRO A 52 12.90 7.18 -15.26
CA PRO A 52 13.36 8.13 -16.28
C PRO A 52 13.29 7.64 -17.72
N LEU A 53 13.17 6.33 -17.94
CA LEU A 53 13.09 5.69 -19.26
C LEU A 53 11.67 5.44 -19.75
N THR A 54 10.68 5.62 -18.89
CA THR A 54 9.27 5.47 -19.25
C THR A 54 8.82 6.55 -20.21
N GLN A 55 7.92 6.19 -21.11
CA GLN A 55 7.43 7.07 -22.18
C GLN A 55 6.03 7.62 -21.91
N LYS A 56 5.27 6.95 -21.02
CA LYS A 56 3.90 7.35 -20.69
C LYS A 56 3.86 8.23 -19.45
N ASP A 57 2.81 9.02 -19.34
CA ASP A 57 2.59 9.89 -18.19
C ASP A 57 2.45 9.06 -16.91
N LEU A 58 3.34 9.31 -15.97
CA LEU A 58 3.36 8.65 -14.67
C LEU A 58 2.17 9.05 -13.79
N SER A 59 1.56 10.20 -14.00
CA SER A 59 0.41 10.67 -13.23
C SER A 59 -0.87 9.85 -13.48
N GLU A 60 -0.95 9.14 -14.60
CA GLU A 60 -2.04 8.23 -14.91
C GLU A 60 -1.86 6.83 -14.29
N LYS A 61 -0.69 6.55 -13.70
CA LYS A 61 -0.35 5.25 -13.15
C LYS A 61 -0.57 5.20 -11.65
N ILE A 62 -1.31 4.21 -11.22
CA ILE A 62 -1.49 3.92 -9.79
C ILE A 62 -0.35 3.02 -9.32
N ILE A 63 0.28 3.40 -8.22
CA ILE A 63 1.23 2.53 -7.54
C ILE A 63 0.70 2.21 -6.13
N PHE A 64 0.48 0.92 -5.87
CA PHE A 64 -0.03 0.43 -4.61
C PHE A 64 1.09 -0.22 -3.79
N PHE A 65 1.14 0.10 -2.51
CA PHE A 65 2.09 -0.47 -1.56
C PHE A 65 1.38 -1.21 -0.43
N ASP A 66 1.84 -2.45 -0.17
CA ASP A 66 1.52 -3.24 1.01
C ASP A 66 2.84 -3.76 1.62
N LEU A 67 3.13 -3.39 2.86
CA LEU A 67 4.40 -3.72 3.50
C LEU A 67 4.44 -5.14 4.09
N ALA A 68 3.30 -5.72 4.41
CA ALA A 68 3.15 -7.07 4.94
C ALA A 68 3.95 -7.31 6.24
N ASP A 69 3.47 -6.73 7.35
CA ASP A 69 4.00 -6.94 8.71
C ASP A 69 5.41 -6.33 8.93
N PRO A 70 5.58 -5.00 8.81
CA PRO A 70 6.86 -4.31 8.86
C PRO A 70 7.62 -4.43 10.19
N GLN A 71 6.97 -4.86 11.29
CA GLN A 71 7.62 -5.11 12.58
C GLN A 71 8.77 -6.14 12.51
N LYS A 72 8.83 -6.96 11.46
CA LYS A 72 9.89 -7.94 11.24
C LYS A 72 11.17 -7.34 10.67
N ARG A 73 11.16 -6.05 10.35
CA ARG A 73 12.31 -5.31 9.82
C ARG A 73 12.76 -4.22 10.81
N SER A 74 13.95 -3.68 10.60
CA SER A 74 14.45 -2.56 11.42
C SER A 74 13.64 -1.29 11.19
N LYS A 75 13.63 -0.40 12.21
CA LYS A 75 13.01 0.93 12.06
C LYS A 75 13.67 1.75 10.97
N ASP A 76 14.97 1.61 10.78
CA ASP A 76 15.72 2.32 9.73
C ASP A 76 15.30 1.84 8.34
N ASP A 77 15.12 0.53 8.16
CA ASP A 77 14.60 -0.02 6.92
C ASP A 77 13.20 0.49 6.60
N LEU A 78 12.33 0.53 7.61
CA LEU A 78 10.96 1.04 7.46
C LEU A 78 10.96 2.54 7.16
N ALA A 79 11.80 3.31 7.84
CA ALA A 79 11.95 4.74 7.56
C ALA A 79 12.45 4.99 6.13
N LYS A 80 13.38 4.16 5.63
CA LYS A 80 13.83 4.20 4.24
C LYS A 80 12.70 3.86 3.26
N ALA A 81 11.90 2.84 3.57
CA ALA A 81 10.74 2.46 2.74
C ALA A 81 9.73 3.61 2.64
N VAL A 82 9.39 4.25 3.76
CA VAL A 82 8.48 5.41 3.78
C VAL A 82 9.03 6.55 2.91
N LYS A 83 10.34 6.86 3.02
CA LYS A 83 10.97 7.88 2.17
C LYS A 83 10.85 7.55 0.68
N LEU A 84 11.07 6.30 0.29
CA LEU A 84 10.95 5.85 -1.10
C LEU A 84 9.50 5.94 -1.60
N ILE A 85 8.51 5.57 -0.78
CA ILE A 85 7.08 5.74 -1.11
C ILE A 85 6.75 7.22 -1.38
N LEU A 86 7.27 8.13 -0.54
CA LEU A 86 7.10 9.57 -0.75
C LEU A 86 7.82 10.05 -2.01
N GLU A 87 8.95 9.44 -2.39
CA GLU A 87 9.68 9.77 -3.60
C GLU A 87 8.89 9.39 -4.85
N PHE A 88 8.25 8.20 -4.89
CA PHE A 88 7.32 7.83 -5.96
C PHE A 88 6.19 8.86 -6.13
N ARG A 89 5.67 9.38 -5.00
CA ARG A 89 4.64 10.44 -5.04
C ARG A 89 5.16 11.75 -5.64
N LYS A 90 6.38 12.16 -5.29
CA LYS A 90 7.01 13.39 -5.82
C LYS A 90 7.29 13.32 -7.33
N ILE A 91 7.63 12.14 -7.83
CA ILE A 91 7.87 11.90 -9.26
C ILE A 91 6.57 12.02 -10.07
N GLY A 92 5.41 11.95 -9.41
CA GLY A 92 4.11 12.17 -10.05
C GLY A 92 3.20 10.95 -10.11
N LEU A 93 3.63 9.77 -9.63
CA LEU A 93 2.74 8.61 -9.58
C LEU A 93 1.58 8.83 -8.61
N ASN A 94 0.45 8.19 -8.90
CA ASN A 94 -0.71 8.16 -8.03
C ASN A 94 -0.50 7.06 -6.97
N VAL A 95 -0.02 7.46 -5.78
CA VAL A 95 0.41 6.55 -4.73
C VAL A 95 -0.72 6.22 -3.78
N VAL A 96 -0.99 4.92 -3.62
CA VAL A 96 -1.92 4.34 -2.65
C VAL A 96 -1.13 3.47 -1.67
N LEU A 97 -1.23 3.75 -0.37
CA LEU A 97 -0.61 2.97 0.68
C LEU A 97 -1.68 2.25 1.50
N GLY A 98 -1.69 0.92 1.45
CA GLY A 98 -2.59 0.07 2.25
C GLY A 98 -1.91 -0.41 3.51
N LEU A 99 -2.56 -0.22 4.66
CA LEU A 99 -2.04 -0.58 5.97
C LEU A 99 -3.13 -1.26 6.81
N ASN A 100 -2.79 -2.34 7.49
CA ASN A 100 -3.59 -2.72 8.63
C ASN A 100 -3.31 -1.77 9.81
N TYR A 101 -4.18 -1.77 10.80
CA TYR A 101 -4.08 -0.84 11.94
C TYR A 101 -2.74 -0.92 12.69
N ARG A 102 -2.14 -2.12 12.83
CA ARG A 102 -0.84 -2.27 13.50
C ARG A 102 0.30 -1.68 12.67
N GLU A 103 0.27 -1.87 11.37
CA GLU A 103 1.22 -1.27 10.43
C GLU A 103 1.10 0.26 10.44
N ALA A 104 -0.13 0.78 10.48
CA ALA A 104 -0.38 2.21 10.59
C ALA A 104 0.22 2.81 11.87
N LEU A 105 0.13 2.12 13.02
CA LEU A 105 0.80 2.56 14.24
C LEU A 105 2.33 2.58 14.09
N GLN A 106 2.92 1.56 13.48
CA GLN A 106 4.37 1.47 13.31
C GLN A 106 4.92 2.56 12.37
N ILE A 107 4.22 2.81 11.28
CA ILE A 107 4.55 3.93 10.39
C ILE A 107 4.33 5.25 11.12
N GLY A 108 3.27 5.36 11.89
CA GLY A 108 2.96 6.52 12.70
C GLY A 108 4.07 6.87 13.70
N ASP A 109 4.65 5.88 14.36
CA ASP A 109 5.80 6.09 15.26
C ASP A 109 6.97 6.79 14.54
N ILE A 110 7.21 6.42 13.29
CA ILE A 110 8.30 6.98 12.48
C ILE A 110 7.92 8.36 11.93
N VAL A 111 6.74 8.47 11.34
CA VAL A 111 6.31 9.66 10.59
C VAL A 111 5.96 10.81 11.53
N LEU A 112 5.31 10.51 12.65
CA LEU A 112 4.89 11.50 13.65
C LEU A 112 5.96 11.74 14.73
N GLY A 113 7.05 10.96 14.73
CA GLY A 113 8.17 11.12 15.66
C GLY A 113 7.82 10.87 17.13
N ARG A 114 6.74 10.11 17.40
CA ARG A 114 6.29 9.76 18.75
C ARG A 114 5.73 8.34 18.81
N VAL A 115 5.87 7.68 19.94
CA VAL A 115 5.25 6.36 20.14
C VAL A 115 3.74 6.53 20.27
N LEU A 116 3.00 5.82 19.40
CA LEU A 116 1.55 5.86 19.37
C LEU A 116 0.94 4.86 20.35
N SER A 117 -0.17 5.24 20.93
CA SER A 117 -0.96 4.35 21.78
C SER A 117 -1.65 3.28 20.93
N GLN A 118 -1.72 2.04 21.45
CA GLN A 118 -2.53 0.97 20.87
C GLN A 118 -4.05 1.27 20.90
N ASN A 119 -4.45 2.34 21.61
CA ASN A 119 -5.84 2.78 21.75
C ASN A 119 -6.14 4.04 20.90
N GLU A 120 -5.25 4.45 19.98
CA GLU A 120 -5.60 5.50 19.03
C GLU A 120 -6.85 5.11 18.25
N THR A 121 -7.74 6.07 17.96
CA THR A 121 -8.86 5.80 17.07
C THR A 121 -8.37 5.66 15.64
N ILE A 122 -9.07 4.86 14.83
CA ILE A 122 -8.70 4.72 13.41
C ILE A 122 -8.80 6.08 12.70
N GLU A 123 -9.79 6.90 13.07
CA GLU A 123 -9.97 8.25 12.53
C GLU A 123 -8.73 9.10 12.79
N LYS A 124 -8.34 9.25 14.07
CA LYS A 124 -7.20 10.10 14.42
C LYS A 124 -5.93 9.63 13.73
N LEU A 125 -5.65 8.33 13.77
CA LEU A 125 -4.47 7.73 13.15
C LEU A 125 -4.44 7.96 11.64
N THR A 126 -5.57 7.73 10.96
CA THR A 126 -5.65 7.86 9.49
C THR A 126 -5.54 9.33 9.06
N ARG A 127 -6.14 10.26 9.82
CA ARG A 127 -6.00 11.71 9.55
C ARG A 127 -4.56 12.18 9.76
N ASP A 128 -3.99 11.93 10.95
CA ASP A 128 -2.64 12.36 11.29
C ASP A 128 -1.61 11.84 10.25
N LEU A 129 -1.71 10.56 9.87
CA LEU A 129 -0.86 9.96 8.85
C LEU A 129 -1.15 10.49 7.44
N GLY A 130 -2.42 10.63 7.08
CA GLY A 130 -2.83 11.11 5.77
C GLY A 130 -2.33 12.52 5.49
N GLU A 131 -2.46 13.42 6.46
CA GLU A 131 -1.96 14.79 6.38
C GLU A 131 -0.43 14.83 6.30
N MET A 132 0.26 14.04 7.13
CA MET A 132 1.72 14.05 7.18
C MET A 132 2.37 13.41 5.95
N LEU A 133 1.84 12.28 5.47
CA LEU A 133 2.37 11.58 4.29
C LEU A 133 1.96 12.27 2.98
N ASN A 134 0.83 12.94 2.94
CA ASN A 134 0.30 13.63 1.76
C ASN A 134 0.35 12.78 0.48
N LEU A 135 -0.02 11.51 0.59
CA LEU A 135 -0.16 10.59 -0.53
C LEU A 135 -1.49 10.83 -1.27
N ASN A 136 -1.66 10.24 -2.44
CA ASN A 136 -2.95 10.31 -3.16
C ASN A 136 -4.05 9.59 -2.38
N CYS A 137 -3.72 8.44 -1.77
CA CYS A 137 -4.62 7.75 -0.87
C CYS A 137 -3.85 6.97 0.20
N LEU A 138 -4.24 7.14 1.45
CA LEU A 138 -3.87 6.26 2.56
C LEU A 138 -5.09 5.43 2.94
N LEU A 139 -4.93 4.11 3.02
CA LEU A 139 -5.94 3.15 3.40
C LEU A 139 -5.55 2.48 4.71
N VAL A 140 -6.42 2.49 5.71
CA VAL A 140 -6.19 1.84 7.00
C VAL A 140 -7.39 0.94 7.32
N HIS A 141 -7.13 -0.30 7.73
CA HIS A 141 -8.19 -1.23 8.07
C HIS A 141 -7.92 -2.04 9.33
N ARG A 142 -8.99 -2.42 10.01
CA ARG A 142 -9.01 -3.40 11.09
C ARG A 142 -10.31 -4.22 11.04
N HIS A 143 -10.48 -5.16 11.97
CA HIS A 143 -11.59 -6.13 11.93
C HIS A 143 -13.01 -5.52 11.88
N LYS A 144 -13.21 -4.32 12.41
CA LYS A 144 -14.54 -3.69 12.54
C LYS A 144 -14.69 -2.38 11.79
N GLU A 145 -13.61 -1.82 11.30
CA GLU A 145 -13.58 -0.50 10.70
C GLU A 145 -12.56 -0.48 9.56
N ALA A 146 -12.86 0.27 8.54
CA ALA A 146 -11.94 0.60 7.46
C ALA A 146 -12.07 2.08 7.14
N ALA A 147 -10.94 2.73 6.88
CA ALA A 147 -10.89 4.14 6.59
C ALA A 147 -9.93 4.44 5.46
N CYS A 148 -10.18 5.52 4.74
CA CYS A 148 -9.18 6.08 3.82
C CYS A 148 -9.10 7.60 3.98
N PHE A 149 -7.92 8.13 3.66
CA PHE A 149 -7.68 9.56 3.56
C PHE A 149 -7.20 9.86 2.14
N THR A 150 -7.97 10.64 1.42
CA THR A 150 -7.70 11.03 0.04
C THR A 150 -8.24 12.43 -0.22
N ASN A 151 -7.56 13.22 -1.05
CA ASN A 151 -7.93 14.61 -1.36
C ASN A 151 -8.19 15.45 -0.09
N ASN A 152 -7.34 15.31 0.92
CA ASN A 152 -7.46 15.97 2.24
C ASN A 152 -8.79 15.70 2.97
N THR A 153 -9.44 14.59 2.65
CA THR A 153 -10.73 14.20 3.24
C THR A 153 -10.65 12.79 3.80
N TYR A 154 -11.19 12.62 4.99
CA TYR A 154 -11.30 11.34 5.67
C TYR A 154 -12.65 10.67 5.37
N TYR A 155 -12.61 9.37 5.11
CA TYR A 155 -13.77 8.50 4.93
C TYR A 155 -13.62 7.27 5.80
N GLU A 156 -14.71 6.80 6.39
CA GLU A 156 -14.72 5.62 7.25
C GLU A 156 -15.97 4.78 6.98
N MET A 157 -15.84 3.48 7.17
CA MET A 157 -16.93 2.52 7.06
C MET A 157 -16.79 1.39 8.06
N SER A 158 -17.89 1.02 8.70
CA SER A 158 -17.96 -0.16 9.55
C SER A 158 -17.86 -1.44 8.73
N VAL A 159 -17.09 -2.40 9.23
CA VAL A 159 -16.94 -3.72 8.62
C VAL A 159 -17.91 -4.72 9.28
N PRO A 160 -18.82 -5.36 8.53
CA PRO A 160 -19.72 -6.39 9.05
C PRO A 160 -18.92 -7.55 9.63
N TYR A 161 -19.05 -7.76 10.93
CA TYR A 161 -18.31 -8.78 11.66
C TYR A 161 -18.73 -10.19 11.22
N CYS A 162 -17.76 -11.09 11.09
CA CYS A 162 -17.97 -12.52 10.82
C CYS A 162 -17.60 -13.33 12.05
N ASN A 163 -18.61 -13.93 12.72
CA ASN A 163 -18.39 -14.70 13.95
C ASN A 163 -17.69 -16.03 13.71
N THR A 164 -17.85 -16.61 12.51
CA THR A 164 -17.33 -17.94 12.16
C THR A 164 -16.58 -17.84 10.81
N PRO A 165 -15.38 -17.23 10.81
CA PRO A 165 -14.60 -17.13 9.58
C PRO A 165 -14.11 -18.50 9.12
N LYS A 166 -14.23 -18.80 7.84
CA LYS A 166 -13.61 -19.98 7.23
C LYS A 166 -12.11 -19.81 7.03
N LEU A 167 -11.70 -18.61 6.63
CA LEU A 167 -10.31 -18.28 6.38
C LEU A 167 -10.06 -16.80 6.67
N THR A 168 -9.00 -16.51 7.44
CA THR A 168 -8.61 -15.12 7.78
C THR A 168 -7.29 -14.70 7.15
N THR A 169 -6.40 -15.67 6.88
CA THR A 169 -5.15 -15.41 6.16
C THR A 169 -5.46 -14.99 4.73
N GLY A 170 -4.96 -13.84 4.30
CA GLY A 170 -5.28 -13.25 2.99
C GLY A 170 -6.50 -12.33 2.98
N ALA A 171 -7.18 -12.13 4.13
CA ALA A 171 -8.29 -11.18 4.21
C ALA A 171 -7.86 -9.74 3.90
N GLY A 172 -6.66 -9.35 4.35
CA GLY A 172 -6.04 -8.06 4.02
C GLY A 172 -5.75 -7.91 2.53
N ASP A 173 -5.18 -8.95 1.91
CA ASP A 173 -4.89 -8.94 0.47
C ASP A 173 -6.17 -8.78 -0.36
N ASN A 174 -7.23 -9.49 0.03
CA ASN A 174 -8.54 -9.36 -0.61
C ASN A 174 -9.17 -7.97 -0.40
N PHE A 175 -9.01 -7.40 0.80
CA PHE A 175 -9.44 -6.05 1.09
C PHE A 175 -8.70 -5.03 0.19
N ASN A 176 -7.39 -5.10 0.15
CA ASN A 176 -6.54 -4.25 -0.68
C ASN A 176 -6.89 -4.38 -2.16
N SER A 177 -7.07 -5.60 -2.65
CA SER A 177 -7.44 -5.87 -4.04
C SER A 177 -8.78 -5.25 -4.42
N GLY A 178 -9.80 -5.39 -3.57
CA GLY A 178 -11.11 -4.78 -3.78
C GLY A 178 -11.04 -3.25 -3.79
N PHE A 179 -10.24 -2.65 -2.89
CA PHE A 179 -10.05 -1.20 -2.87
C PHE A 179 -9.36 -0.71 -4.14
N VAL A 180 -8.22 -1.29 -4.50
CA VAL A 180 -7.42 -0.87 -5.67
C VAL A 180 -8.20 -1.03 -6.96
N TYR A 181 -8.99 -2.10 -7.09
CA TYR A 181 -9.88 -2.30 -8.24
C TYR A 181 -10.89 -1.14 -8.38
N ALA A 182 -11.58 -0.81 -7.31
CA ALA A 182 -12.58 0.27 -7.32
C ALA A 182 -11.91 1.65 -7.54
N TYR A 183 -10.77 1.89 -6.90
CA TYR A 183 -10.00 3.11 -7.04
C TYR A 183 -9.49 3.33 -8.47
N ALA A 184 -8.99 2.27 -9.12
CA ALA A 184 -8.56 2.32 -10.51
C ALA A 184 -9.72 2.57 -11.50
N ASN A 185 -10.94 2.19 -11.12
CA ASN A 185 -12.16 2.50 -11.87
C ASN A 185 -12.78 3.85 -11.48
N GLN A 186 -12.04 4.70 -10.78
CA GLN A 186 -12.45 6.07 -10.40
C GLN A 186 -13.75 6.13 -9.60
N MET A 187 -14.06 5.07 -8.84
CA MET A 187 -15.19 5.05 -7.93
C MET A 187 -14.97 6.03 -6.77
N THR A 188 -16.04 6.48 -6.15
CA THR A 188 -15.97 7.35 -4.97
C THR A 188 -15.26 6.64 -3.80
N PRO A 189 -14.65 7.37 -2.85
CA PRO A 189 -13.96 6.75 -1.71
C PRO A 189 -14.85 5.81 -0.90
N ASP A 190 -16.13 6.13 -0.73
CA ASP A 190 -17.12 5.26 -0.08
C ASP A 190 -17.37 3.97 -0.85
N GLU A 191 -17.44 4.04 -2.17
CA GLU A 191 -17.58 2.86 -3.04
C GLU A 191 -16.32 2.01 -3.01
N CYS A 192 -15.13 2.63 -2.98
CA CYS A 192 -13.88 1.91 -2.82
C CYS A 192 -13.82 1.13 -1.50
N LEU A 193 -14.23 1.75 -0.39
CA LEU A 193 -14.32 1.07 0.91
C LEU A 193 -15.36 -0.04 0.90
N LYS A 194 -16.53 0.16 0.27
CA LYS A 194 -17.56 -0.90 0.13
C LYS A 194 -17.04 -2.09 -0.67
N CYS A 195 -16.35 -1.84 -1.77
CA CYS A 195 -15.76 -2.89 -2.60
C CYS A 195 -14.71 -3.69 -1.82
N ALA A 196 -13.80 -3.01 -1.11
CA ALA A 196 -12.79 -3.61 -0.26
C ALA A 196 -13.40 -4.52 0.83
N ILE A 197 -14.39 -3.98 1.56
CA ILE A 197 -15.11 -4.69 2.63
C ILE A 197 -15.88 -5.88 2.08
N GLY A 198 -16.54 -5.72 0.92
CA GLY A 198 -17.29 -6.77 0.26
C GLY A 198 -16.41 -7.93 -0.18
N THR A 199 -15.29 -7.63 -0.84
CA THR A 199 -14.33 -8.64 -1.32
C THR A 199 -13.71 -9.41 -0.16
N SER A 200 -13.18 -8.71 0.84
CA SER A 200 -12.61 -9.33 2.05
C SER A 200 -13.67 -10.13 2.83
N GLY A 201 -14.85 -9.56 3.00
CA GLY A 201 -15.96 -10.20 3.72
C GLY A 201 -16.46 -11.49 3.03
N TYR A 202 -16.50 -11.49 1.71
CA TYR A 202 -16.82 -12.69 0.93
C TYR A 202 -15.76 -13.77 1.14
N TYR A 203 -14.48 -13.40 0.96
CA TYR A 203 -13.35 -14.31 1.16
C TYR A 203 -13.32 -14.93 2.55
N VAL A 204 -13.47 -14.13 3.59
CA VAL A 204 -13.46 -14.60 4.99
C VAL A 204 -14.59 -15.60 5.27
N ARG A 205 -15.76 -15.41 4.66
CA ARG A 205 -16.94 -16.28 4.87
C ARG A 205 -16.91 -17.56 4.03
N ASN A 206 -16.30 -17.51 2.83
CA ASN A 206 -16.37 -18.61 1.86
C ASN A 206 -15.03 -19.37 1.72
N GLY A 207 -13.89 -18.76 2.08
CA GLY A 207 -12.56 -19.35 2.01
C GLY A 207 -11.93 -19.34 0.61
N HIS A 208 -12.52 -18.60 -0.32
CA HIS A 208 -12.02 -18.41 -1.69
C HIS A 208 -12.55 -17.12 -2.28
#